data_7f5078c37e6ec100e14c04274410ceae
#
_entry.id   7f5078c37e6ec100e14c04274410ceae
#
_cell.length_a   1.000
_cell.length_b   1.000
_cell.length_c   1.000
_cell.angle_alpha   90.00
_cell.angle_beta   90.00
_cell.angle_gamma   90.00
#
_symmetry.space_group_name_H-M   'P 1'
#
loop_
_entity.id
_entity.type
_entity.pdbx_description
1 polymer ?
#
loop_
_entity_poly.entity_id
_entity_poly.type
_entity_poly.pdbx_seq_one_letter_code
_entity_poly.pdbx_strand_id
1 'polypeptide(L)'
;FNLDNVRPGHFLMRYYQLFPAKKDSLALDLLMSQLENQPRTDEGVWWHKAIYARQVWLDGIFMGLPFYTLAAPTLAPGYETDYYDDAVDQITKTDQRTYDAATRLWKHAWDETHQMFWANPTTGLSQHTWARALGWFTMAMVEILDALPESYEPRQQVIDLFQRAMTSVVEYQDATSGVWFDVLDVDDPRNYLEATASSMFAYCLLKGHRMGYLDDKFLEAGIKAYKGIIKEFVKQNANGTISLTKCCEVSGLGPENKPHLDGSFEYYMSENVRDNDPKGI
;
A
#
# COMPACT_ATOMS: atom_id res chain seq x y z
N PHE A 1 10.47 -6.28 -15.50
CA PHE A 1 10.27 -5.31 -14.39
C PHE A 1 8.87 -5.45 -13.82
N ASN A 2 8.79 -5.81 -12.53
CA ASN A 2 7.55 -5.98 -11.77
C ASN A 2 7.86 -5.74 -10.28
N LEU A 3 7.30 -4.69 -9.69
CA LEU A 3 7.54 -4.34 -8.29
C LEU A 3 7.03 -5.41 -7.32
N ASP A 4 5.97 -6.15 -7.66
CA ASP A 4 5.48 -7.24 -6.80
C ASP A 4 6.55 -8.30 -6.50
N ASN A 5 7.47 -8.53 -7.47
CA ASN A 5 8.55 -9.50 -7.31
C ASN A 5 9.65 -9.02 -6.33
N VAL A 6 9.67 -7.74 -5.99
CA VAL A 6 10.66 -7.16 -5.07
C VAL A 6 10.23 -7.31 -3.62
N ARG A 7 8.91 -7.34 -3.33
CA ARG A 7 8.41 -7.36 -1.96
C ARG A 7 9.02 -8.45 -1.05
N PRO A 8 9.25 -9.69 -1.50
CA PRO A 8 9.93 -10.70 -0.68
C PRO A 8 11.33 -10.30 -0.24
N GLY A 9 12.00 -9.39 -0.95
CA GLY A 9 13.31 -8.84 -0.61
C GLY A 9 13.33 -8.15 0.76
N HIS A 10 12.24 -7.53 1.18
CA HIS A 10 12.13 -6.90 2.50
C HIS A 10 12.31 -7.94 3.62
N PHE A 11 11.66 -9.10 3.52
CA PHE A 11 11.86 -10.20 4.47
C PHE A 11 13.29 -10.79 4.34
N LEU A 12 13.75 -11.02 3.11
CA LEU A 12 15.09 -11.57 2.87
C LEU A 12 16.18 -10.65 3.45
N MET A 13 16.02 -9.32 3.36
CA MET A 13 16.96 -8.36 3.94
C MET A 13 16.99 -8.46 5.46
N ARG A 14 15.84 -8.54 6.13
CA ARG A 14 15.75 -8.76 7.59
C ARG A 14 16.41 -10.08 7.99
N TYR A 15 16.19 -11.15 7.23
CA TYR A 15 16.82 -12.44 7.46
C TYR A 15 18.34 -12.36 7.26
N TYR A 16 18.81 -11.72 6.19
CA TYR A 16 20.23 -11.54 5.89
C TYR A 16 20.98 -10.75 6.97
N GLN A 17 20.37 -9.75 7.56
CA GLN A 17 20.95 -9.00 8.67
C GLN A 17 21.23 -9.88 9.90
N LEU A 18 20.46 -10.94 10.11
CA LEU A 18 20.63 -11.88 11.21
C LEU A 18 21.54 -13.06 10.85
N PHE A 19 21.46 -13.53 9.61
CA PHE A 19 22.12 -14.75 9.12
C PHE A 19 22.75 -14.51 7.74
N PRO A 20 23.87 -13.75 7.66
CA PRO A 20 24.48 -13.41 6.38
C PRO A 20 24.96 -14.65 5.61
N ALA A 21 24.53 -14.80 4.36
CA ALA A 21 25.02 -15.80 3.44
C ALA A 21 25.20 -15.24 2.02
N LYS A 22 26.26 -15.68 1.31
CA LYS A 22 26.57 -15.16 -0.02
C LYS A 22 25.44 -15.33 -1.04
N LYS A 23 24.70 -16.45 -0.97
CA LYS A 23 23.55 -16.68 -1.86
C LYS A 23 22.46 -15.62 -1.67
N ASP A 24 22.25 -15.18 -0.41
CA ASP A 24 21.21 -14.21 -0.04
C ASP A 24 21.64 -12.80 -0.45
N SER A 25 22.93 -12.44 -0.30
CA SER A 25 23.42 -11.14 -0.80
C SER A 25 23.27 -11.04 -2.34
N LEU A 26 23.58 -12.09 -3.09
CA LEU A 26 23.40 -12.08 -4.54
C LEU A 26 21.92 -11.91 -4.94
N ALA A 27 21.00 -12.47 -4.20
CA ALA A 27 19.56 -12.30 -4.42
C ALA A 27 19.12 -10.85 -4.09
N LEU A 28 19.62 -10.28 -3.00
CA LEU A 28 19.37 -8.90 -2.60
C LEU A 28 19.93 -7.90 -3.61
N ASP A 29 21.17 -8.13 -4.08
CA ASP A 29 21.81 -7.32 -5.14
C ASP A 29 20.96 -7.33 -6.42
N LEU A 30 20.42 -8.50 -6.81
CA LEU A 30 19.55 -8.62 -7.98
C LEU A 30 18.26 -7.82 -7.82
N LEU A 31 17.63 -7.87 -6.64
CA LEU A 31 16.40 -7.10 -6.36
C LEU A 31 16.67 -5.60 -6.34
N MET A 32 17.79 -5.16 -5.74
CA MET A 32 18.21 -3.76 -5.76
C MET A 32 18.47 -3.29 -7.19
N SER A 33 19.20 -4.06 -7.95
CA SER A 33 19.45 -3.75 -9.38
C SER A 33 18.17 -3.67 -10.21
N GLN A 34 17.13 -4.47 -9.88
CA GLN A 34 15.83 -4.30 -10.51
C GLN A 34 15.24 -2.92 -10.21
N LEU A 35 15.27 -2.46 -8.96
CA LEU A 35 14.71 -1.16 -8.56
C LEU A 35 15.46 0.02 -9.17
N GLU A 36 16.80 -0.05 -9.21
CA GLU A 36 17.64 0.97 -9.85
C GLU A 36 17.34 1.13 -11.36
N ASN A 37 16.95 0.03 -12.01
CA ASN A 37 16.60 0.00 -13.43
C ASN A 37 15.10 -0.05 -13.71
N GLN A 38 14.25 0.03 -12.67
CA GLN A 38 12.80 0.04 -12.84
C GLN A 38 12.39 1.24 -13.70
N PRO A 39 11.61 1.05 -14.77
CA PRO A 39 11.11 2.17 -15.57
C PRO A 39 10.36 3.18 -14.70
N ARG A 40 10.49 4.47 -15.05
CA ARG A 40 9.90 5.58 -14.32
C ARG A 40 9.06 6.46 -15.25
N THR A 41 8.09 7.14 -14.66
CA THR A 41 7.37 8.25 -15.28
C THR A 41 8.32 9.41 -15.58
N ASP A 42 7.89 10.38 -16.37
CA ASP A 42 8.69 11.59 -16.64
C ASP A 42 8.98 12.39 -15.36
N GLU A 43 8.15 12.19 -14.31
CA GLU A 43 8.36 12.79 -12.99
C GLU A 43 9.27 11.96 -12.07
N GLY A 44 9.71 10.78 -12.50
CA GLY A 44 10.67 9.95 -11.77
C GLY A 44 10.08 8.88 -10.87
N VAL A 45 8.75 8.70 -10.81
CA VAL A 45 8.10 7.65 -10.01
C VAL A 45 8.13 6.32 -10.77
N TRP A 46 8.40 5.21 -10.09
CA TRP A 46 8.41 3.89 -10.71
C TRP A 46 7.06 3.49 -11.31
N TRP A 47 7.09 2.93 -12.52
CA TRP A 47 5.95 2.17 -13.03
C TRP A 47 5.72 0.94 -12.15
N HIS A 48 4.47 0.65 -11.86
CA HIS A 48 4.16 -0.55 -11.07
C HIS A 48 4.69 -1.84 -11.72
N LYS A 49 4.50 -1.99 -13.04
CA LYS A 49 5.02 -3.11 -13.84
C LYS A 49 5.33 -2.63 -15.26
N ALA A 50 6.22 -3.33 -15.95
CA ALA A 50 6.52 -3.01 -17.35
C ALA A 50 5.30 -3.07 -18.28
N ILE A 51 4.34 -3.97 -17.97
CA ILE A 51 3.07 -4.07 -18.71
C ILE A 51 2.09 -2.92 -18.41
N TYR A 52 2.34 -2.12 -17.39
CA TYR A 52 1.59 -0.94 -16.98
C TYR A 52 2.46 0.30 -17.19
N ALA A 53 2.88 0.51 -18.45
CA ALA A 53 3.80 1.59 -18.79
C ALA A 53 3.23 2.95 -18.37
N ARG A 54 4.08 3.78 -17.73
CA ARG A 54 3.75 5.14 -17.28
C ARG A 54 2.62 5.21 -16.24
N GLN A 55 2.36 4.10 -15.53
CA GLN A 55 1.33 4.05 -14.49
C GLN A 55 1.96 3.93 -13.10
N VAL A 56 1.51 4.78 -12.20
CA VAL A 56 1.83 4.75 -10.76
C VAL A 56 0.63 4.16 -10.02
N TRP A 57 0.86 3.08 -9.30
CA TRP A 57 -0.14 2.43 -8.45
C TRP A 57 0.30 2.52 -7.00
N LEU A 58 -0.64 2.76 -6.09
CA LEU A 58 -0.36 2.77 -4.64
C LEU A 58 0.30 1.46 -4.17
N ASP A 59 -0.09 0.35 -4.78
CA ASP A 59 0.48 -0.99 -4.55
C ASP A 59 1.99 -1.01 -4.81
N GLY A 60 2.44 -0.42 -5.92
CA GLY A 60 3.85 -0.40 -6.32
C GLY A 60 4.74 0.29 -5.30
N ILE A 61 4.24 1.33 -4.65
CA ILE A 61 4.95 2.07 -3.61
C ILE A 61 5.29 1.14 -2.44
N PHE A 62 4.35 0.33 -1.97
CA PHE A 62 4.60 -0.65 -0.94
C PHE A 62 5.50 -1.81 -1.40
N MET A 63 5.34 -2.25 -2.64
CA MET A 63 6.11 -3.39 -3.15
C MET A 63 7.62 -3.08 -3.26
N GLY A 64 7.99 -1.82 -3.54
CA GLY A 64 9.38 -1.41 -3.75
C GLY A 64 10.02 -0.69 -2.58
N LEU A 65 9.43 0.39 -2.08
CA LEU A 65 10.11 1.34 -1.22
C LEU A 65 10.55 0.79 0.14
N PRO A 66 9.77 -0.05 0.87
CA PRO A 66 10.23 -0.60 2.15
C PRO A 66 11.50 -1.45 2.03
N PHE A 67 11.65 -2.23 0.95
CA PHE A 67 12.88 -2.95 0.69
C PHE A 67 14.02 -2.00 0.30
N TYR A 68 13.75 -1.06 -0.59
CA TYR A 68 14.71 -0.10 -1.13
C TYR A 68 15.41 0.71 -0.02
N THR A 69 14.63 1.27 0.90
CA THR A 69 15.15 2.03 2.03
C THR A 69 15.84 1.15 3.09
N LEU A 70 15.28 -0.02 3.39
CA LEU A 70 15.86 -0.96 4.36
C LEU A 70 17.20 -1.53 3.89
N ALA A 71 17.35 -1.76 2.59
CA ALA A 71 18.55 -2.40 2.03
C ALA A 71 19.68 -1.40 1.78
N ALA A 72 19.39 -0.11 1.60
CA ALA A 72 20.37 0.92 1.25
C ALA A 72 21.61 0.94 2.17
N PRO A 73 21.51 0.91 3.51
CA PRO A 73 22.69 0.92 4.38
C PRO A 73 23.62 -0.30 4.21
N THR A 74 23.08 -1.41 3.73
CA THR A 74 23.84 -2.65 3.55
C THR A 74 24.39 -2.82 2.15
N LEU A 75 23.58 -2.48 1.13
CA LEU A 75 23.92 -2.72 -0.28
C LEU A 75 24.58 -1.52 -0.96
N ALA A 76 24.35 -0.32 -0.45
CA ALA A 76 24.91 0.93 -0.97
C ALA A 76 25.52 1.81 0.14
N PRO A 77 26.48 1.29 0.96
CA PRO A 77 27.01 2.02 2.08
C PRO A 77 27.70 3.33 1.64
N GLY A 78 27.32 4.44 2.30
CA GLY A 78 27.78 5.78 2.00
C GLY A 78 26.95 6.52 0.93
N TYR A 79 25.93 5.86 0.36
CA TYR A 79 24.97 6.44 -0.58
C TYR A 79 23.52 6.32 -0.09
N GLU A 80 23.32 5.96 1.17
CA GLU A 80 21.99 5.69 1.75
C GLU A 80 21.03 6.88 1.57
N THR A 81 21.56 8.10 1.68
CA THR A 81 20.77 9.33 1.56
C THR A 81 20.16 9.48 0.16
N ASP A 82 20.85 9.08 -0.90
CA ASP A 82 20.31 9.16 -2.26
C ASP A 82 19.06 8.26 -2.41
N TYR A 83 19.08 7.09 -1.75
CA TYR A 83 17.95 6.15 -1.73
C TYR A 83 16.78 6.67 -0.88
N TYR A 84 17.11 7.34 0.24
CA TYR A 84 16.08 7.97 1.09
C TYR A 84 15.42 9.15 0.40
N ASP A 85 16.21 10.02 -0.25
CA ASP A 85 15.72 11.16 -1.01
C ASP A 85 14.80 10.70 -2.16
N ASP A 86 15.21 9.69 -2.93
CA ASP A 86 14.39 9.11 -3.99
C ASP A 86 13.08 8.50 -3.44
N ALA A 87 13.14 7.81 -2.31
CA ALA A 87 11.95 7.20 -1.70
C ALA A 87 10.95 8.27 -1.23
N VAL A 88 11.42 9.34 -0.58
CA VAL A 88 10.56 10.45 -0.14
C VAL A 88 9.98 11.20 -1.33
N ASP A 89 10.77 11.43 -2.38
CA ASP A 89 10.33 12.05 -3.63
C ASP A 89 9.22 11.22 -4.31
N GLN A 90 9.40 9.91 -4.43
CA GLN A 90 8.39 9.02 -5.02
C GLN A 90 7.08 9.01 -4.22
N ILE A 91 7.13 8.97 -2.88
CA ILE A 91 5.94 9.05 -2.03
C ILE A 91 5.24 10.40 -2.21
N THR A 92 5.99 11.49 -2.21
CA THR A 92 5.44 12.84 -2.34
C THR A 92 4.76 13.05 -3.69
N LYS A 93 5.39 12.59 -4.77
CA LYS A 93 4.82 12.65 -6.12
C LYS A 93 3.61 11.75 -6.27
N THR A 94 3.65 10.54 -5.71
CA THR A 94 2.49 9.65 -5.69
C THR A 94 1.32 10.30 -4.96
N ASP A 95 1.56 10.91 -3.81
CA ASP A 95 0.56 11.70 -3.10
C ASP A 95 -0.07 12.78 -3.99
N GLN A 96 0.76 13.62 -4.60
CA GLN A 96 0.30 14.72 -5.44
C GLN A 96 -0.54 14.26 -6.64
N ARG A 97 -0.24 13.07 -7.19
CA ARG A 97 -0.89 12.55 -8.39
C ARG A 97 -2.11 11.70 -8.13
N THR A 98 -2.18 11.04 -6.97
CA THR A 98 -3.29 10.10 -6.67
C THR A 98 -4.31 10.66 -5.68
N TYR A 99 -4.01 11.78 -5.01
CA TYR A 99 -4.94 12.40 -4.06
C TYR A 99 -6.12 13.06 -4.76
N ASP A 100 -7.32 12.72 -4.31
CA ASP A 100 -8.57 13.34 -4.72
C ASP A 100 -9.11 14.24 -3.60
N ALA A 101 -9.07 15.54 -3.81
CA ALA A 101 -9.51 16.53 -2.82
C ALA A 101 -11.01 16.47 -2.51
N ALA A 102 -11.84 15.96 -3.42
CA ALA A 102 -13.28 15.85 -3.22
C ALA A 102 -13.64 14.78 -2.19
N THR A 103 -12.96 13.63 -2.23
CA THR A 103 -13.13 12.54 -1.28
C THR A 103 -12.11 12.58 -0.14
N ARG A 104 -11.03 13.34 -0.28
CA ARG A 104 -9.85 13.36 0.60
C ARG A 104 -9.16 11.99 0.72
N LEU A 105 -9.28 11.16 -0.32
CA LEU A 105 -8.68 9.84 -0.44
C LEU A 105 -7.69 9.80 -1.59
N TRP A 106 -6.91 8.75 -1.66
CA TRP A 106 -5.98 8.46 -2.74
C TRP A 106 -6.60 7.41 -3.67
N LYS A 107 -6.72 7.74 -4.94
CA LYS A 107 -7.23 6.80 -5.95
C LYS A 107 -6.25 5.65 -6.17
N HIS A 108 -6.74 4.50 -6.63
CA HIS A 108 -5.96 3.27 -6.77
C HIS A 108 -4.68 3.48 -7.59
N ALA A 109 -4.78 4.21 -8.71
CA ALA A 109 -3.67 4.50 -9.59
C ALA A 109 -3.83 5.81 -10.37
N TRP A 110 -2.71 6.22 -10.96
CA TRP A 110 -2.60 7.34 -11.88
C TRP A 110 -1.90 6.89 -13.16
N ASP A 111 -2.47 7.23 -14.32
CA ASP A 111 -1.87 7.08 -15.63
C ASP A 111 -1.33 8.44 -16.09
N GLU A 112 -0.01 8.56 -16.20
CA GLU A 112 0.66 9.79 -16.66
C GLU A 112 0.23 10.24 -18.05
N THR A 113 -0.16 9.29 -18.90
CA THR A 113 -0.58 9.60 -20.27
C THR A 113 -2.03 10.04 -20.37
N HIS A 114 -2.86 9.77 -19.34
CA HIS A 114 -4.31 9.98 -19.31
C HIS A 114 -5.06 9.23 -20.44
N GLN A 115 -4.47 8.18 -21.01
CA GLN A 115 -5.02 7.46 -22.18
C GLN A 115 -5.61 6.10 -21.83
N MET A 116 -5.29 5.57 -20.66
CA MET A 116 -5.87 4.29 -20.24
C MET A 116 -7.40 4.40 -20.09
N PHE A 117 -8.10 3.38 -20.54
CA PHE A 117 -9.57 3.36 -20.53
C PHE A 117 -10.21 3.49 -19.14
N TRP A 118 -9.48 3.14 -18.08
CA TRP A 118 -9.90 3.30 -16.69
C TRP A 118 -9.55 4.68 -16.11
N ALA A 119 -8.68 5.43 -16.78
CA ALA A 119 -8.19 6.72 -16.28
C ALA A 119 -9.11 7.87 -16.69
N ASN A 120 -9.27 8.83 -15.80
CA ASN A 120 -9.91 10.08 -16.13
C ASN A 120 -9.08 10.85 -17.18
N PRO A 121 -9.65 11.23 -18.32
CA PRO A 121 -8.89 11.85 -19.43
C PRO A 121 -8.31 13.23 -19.11
N THR A 122 -8.75 13.85 -18.01
CA THR A 122 -8.23 15.17 -17.58
C THR A 122 -7.18 15.02 -16.50
N THR A 123 -7.36 14.10 -15.56
CA THR A 123 -6.50 13.98 -14.37
C THR A 123 -5.58 12.75 -14.39
N GLY A 124 -5.88 11.75 -15.21
CA GLY A 124 -5.16 10.46 -15.22
C GLY A 124 -5.55 9.53 -14.06
N LEU A 125 -6.42 9.96 -13.14
CA LEU A 125 -6.81 9.19 -11.97
C LEU A 125 -7.74 8.04 -12.30
N SER A 126 -7.61 6.90 -11.61
CA SER A 126 -8.63 5.87 -11.57
C SER A 126 -9.90 6.35 -10.87
N GLN A 127 -11.04 5.64 -11.11
CA GLN A 127 -12.34 6.13 -10.67
C GLN A 127 -12.50 6.13 -9.15
N HIS A 128 -12.09 5.04 -8.49
CA HIS A 128 -12.37 4.80 -7.07
C HIS A 128 -11.12 4.61 -6.22
N THR A 129 -11.31 4.73 -4.91
CA THR A 129 -10.33 4.35 -3.90
C THR A 129 -10.59 2.92 -3.45
N TRP A 130 -9.83 1.97 -3.98
CA TRP A 130 -9.80 0.62 -3.47
C TRP A 130 -9.08 0.60 -2.12
N ALA A 131 -9.76 0.11 -1.07
CA ALA A 131 -9.26 0.19 0.29
C ALA A 131 -7.89 -0.45 0.47
N ARG A 132 -7.65 -1.62 -0.15
CA ARG A 132 -6.37 -2.31 -0.06
C ARG A 132 -5.23 -1.54 -0.74
N ALA A 133 -5.48 -0.84 -1.84
CA ALA A 133 -4.46 0.00 -2.46
C ALA A 133 -4.04 1.14 -1.52
N LEU A 134 -4.99 1.83 -0.89
CA LEU A 134 -4.69 2.82 0.14
C LEU A 134 -4.02 2.18 1.35
N GLY A 135 -4.41 0.96 1.73
CA GLY A 135 -3.75 0.17 2.77
C GLY A 135 -2.27 -0.07 2.47
N TRP A 136 -1.94 -0.45 1.23
CA TRP A 136 -0.55 -0.57 0.80
C TRP A 136 0.22 0.75 0.92
N PHE A 137 -0.37 1.86 0.48
CA PHE A 137 0.28 3.16 0.54
C PHE A 137 0.56 3.61 1.98
N THR A 138 -0.40 3.43 2.90
CA THR A 138 -0.21 3.75 4.31
C THR A 138 0.81 2.83 5.00
N MET A 139 0.82 1.53 4.66
CA MET A 139 1.84 0.61 5.13
C MET A 139 3.24 0.94 4.59
N ALA A 140 3.35 1.38 3.32
CA ALA A 140 4.63 1.82 2.77
C ALA A 140 5.24 2.94 3.62
N MET A 141 4.45 3.97 3.94
CA MET A 141 4.91 5.10 4.75
C MET A 141 5.38 4.67 6.14
N VAL A 142 4.60 3.87 6.85
CA VAL A 142 4.96 3.46 8.22
C VAL A 142 6.12 2.47 8.26
N GLU A 143 6.37 1.72 7.18
CA GLU A 143 7.50 0.80 7.09
C GLU A 143 8.81 1.50 6.67
N ILE A 144 8.77 2.46 5.74
CA ILE A 144 9.97 3.22 5.41
C ILE A 144 10.45 4.09 6.57
N LEU A 145 9.54 4.58 7.43
CA LEU A 145 9.89 5.31 8.64
C LEU A 145 10.73 4.47 9.63
N ASP A 146 10.67 3.15 9.55
CA ASP A 146 11.56 2.27 10.33
C ASP A 146 13.02 2.29 9.81
N ALA A 147 13.21 2.60 8.53
CA ALA A 147 14.52 2.61 7.88
C ALA A 147 15.14 4.01 7.81
N LEU A 148 14.32 5.06 7.76
CA LEU A 148 14.79 6.43 7.71
C LEU A 148 15.33 6.86 9.09
N PRO A 149 16.61 7.34 9.20
CA PRO A 149 17.15 7.83 10.45
C PRO A 149 16.32 9.00 11.04
N GLU A 150 16.25 9.09 12.37
CA GLU A 150 15.55 10.20 13.04
C GLU A 150 16.18 11.57 12.71
N SER A 151 17.47 11.59 12.43
CA SER A 151 18.22 12.80 12.04
C SER A 151 18.04 13.19 10.56
N TYR A 152 17.35 12.38 9.76
CA TYR A 152 17.09 12.68 8.36
C TYR A 152 15.88 13.61 8.26
N GLU A 153 16.13 14.89 7.96
CA GLU A 153 15.11 15.94 7.99
C GLU A 153 13.87 15.66 7.12
N PRO A 154 14.01 15.19 5.86
CA PRO A 154 12.83 14.91 5.01
C PRO A 154 11.91 13.81 5.55
N ARG A 155 12.34 13.04 6.55
CA ARG A 155 11.52 12.07 7.28
C ARG A 155 10.21 12.68 7.81
N GLN A 156 10.23 13.96 8.21
CA GLN A 156 9.06 14.66 8.72
C GLN A 156 7.96 14.79 7.62
N GLN A 157 8.33 14.95 6.36
CA GLN A 157 7.36 15.02 5.26
C GLN A 157 6.55 13.71 5.14
N VAL A 158 7.20 12.57 5.36
CA VAL A 158 6.53 11.25 5.34
C VAL A 158 5.59 11.11 6.55
N ILE A 159 6.00 11.60 7.73
CA ILE A 159 5.13 11.61 8.93
C ILE A 159 3.89 12.48 8.69
N ASP A 160 4.05 13.69 8.16
CA ASP A 160 2.95 14.60 7.90
C ASP A 160 1.95 14.01 6.89
N LEU A 161 2.47 13.40 5.84
CA LEU A 161 1.63 12.72 4.85
C LEU A 161 0.91 11.51 5.45
N PHE A 162 1.61 10.70 6.25
CA PHE A 162 1.02 9.57 6.96
C PHE A 162 -0.11 10.01 7.90
N GLN A 163 0.08 11.09 8.66
CA GLN A 163 -0.94 11.68 9.53
C GLN A 163 -2.19 12.10 8.74
N ARG A 164 -1.97 12.75 7.59
CA ARG A 164 -3.06 13.15 6.70
C ARG A 164 -3.81 11.93 6.14
N ALA A 165 -3.09 10.91 5.68
CA ALA A 165 -3.70 9.69 5.16
C ALA A 165 -4.50 8.95 6.24
N MET A 166 -3.94 8.80 7.44
CA MET A 166 -4.64 8.14 8.54
C MET A 166 -5.83 8.93 9.05
N THR A 167 -5.80 10.27 8.95
CA THR A 167 -6.98 11.11 9.22
C THR A 167 -8.13 10.76 8.27
N SER A 168 -7.85 10.71 6.96
CA SER A 168 -8.85 10.31 5.97
C SER A 168 -9.33 8.87 6.20
N VAL A 169 -8.42 7.93 6.44
CA VAL A 169 -8.78 6.53 6.73
C VAL A 169 -9.77 6.44 7.89
N VAL A 170 -9.55 7.18 8.99
CA VAL A 170 -10.45 7.16 10.16
C VAL A 170 -11.82 7.77 9.84
N GLU A 171 -11.89 8.77 8.98
CA GLU A 171 -13.18 9.37 8.55
C GLU A 171 -14.07 8.38 7.79
N TYR A 172 -13.47 7.40 7.10
CA TYR A 172 -14.17 6.33 6.38
C TYR A 172 -14.34 5.03 7.19
N GLN A 173 -13.92 5.02 8.47
CA GLN A 173 -14.15 3.87 9.35
C GLN A 173 -15.63 3.68 9.63
N ASP A 174 -16.20 2.52 9.30
CA ASP A 174 -17.61 2.25 9.57
C ASP A 174 -17.90 2.33 11.09
N ALA A 175 -18.89 3.13 11.42
CA ALA A 175 -19.21 3.45 12.81
C ALA A 175 -19.69 2.22 13.61
N THR A 176 -20.34 1.27 12.93
CA THR A 176 -20.97 0.09 13.53
C THR A 176 -20.00 -1.07 13.71
N SER A 177 -19.28 -1.41 12.67
CA SER A 177 -18.35 -2.54 12.64
C SER A 177 -16.95 -2.18 13.14
N GLY A 178 -16.53 -0.92 12.92
CA GLY A 178 -15.18 -0.44 13.22
C GLY A 178 -14.13 -0.81 12.18
N VAL A 179 -14.52 -1.40 11.05
CA VAL A 179 -13.65 -1.78 9.93
C VAL A 179 -14.03 -1.00 8.68
N TRP A 180 -13.51 -1.35 7.50
CA TRP A 180 -13.71 -0.60 6.27
C TRP A 180 -14.30 -1.45 5.16
N PHE A 181 -15.04 -0.78 4.27
CA PHE A 181 -15.55 -1.36 3.03
C PHE A 181 -14.45 -1.49 1.98
N ASP A 182 -14.65 -2.39 1.00
CA ASP A 182 -13.68 -2.66 -0.07
C ASP A 182 -13.41 -1.44 -0.96
N VAL A 183 -14.45 -0.67 -1.29
CA VAL A 183 -14.35 0.59 -2.05
C VAL A 183 -14.77 1.75 -1.13
N LEU A 184 -13.83 2.60 -0.73
CA LEU A 184 -14.04 3.56 0.36
C LEU A 184 -14.99 4.70 -0.03
N ASP A 185 -14.98 5.13 -1.27
CA ASP A 185 -15.70 6.32 -1.77
C ASP A 185 -17.06 5.98 -2.40
N VAL A 186 -17.61 4.79 -2.14
CA VAL A 186 -18.92 4.37 -2.68
C VAL A 186 -19.84 3.88 -1.57
N ASP A 187 -20.99 4.54 -1.43
CA ASP A 187 -22.10 4.13 -0.57
C ASP A 187 -23.12 3.33 -1.40
N ASP A 188 -22.92 2.03 -1.49
CA ASP A 188 -23.79 1.10 -2.22
C ASP A 188 -23.96 -0.19 -1.38
N PRO A 189 -25.18 -0.76 -1.27
CA PRO A 189 -25.43 -1.95 -0.44
C PRO A 189 -24.70 -3.21 -0.91
N ARG A 190 -24.15 -3.24 -2.11
CA ARG A 190 -23.30 -4.34 -2.61
C ARG A 190 -21.87 -4.26 -2.10
N ASN A 191 -21.45 -3.08 -1.60
CA ASN A 191 -20.12 -2.90 -1.03
C ASN A 191 -20.02 -3.71 0.27
N TYR A 192 -18.91 -4.39 0.47
CA TYR A 192 -18.74 -5.29 1.61
C TYR A 192 -17.57 -4.87 2.50
N LEU A 193 -17.63 -5.23 3.79
CA LEU A 193 -16.52 -5.04 4.73
C LEU A 193 -15.37 -5.96 4.35
N GLU A 194 -14.18 -5.40 4.15
CA GLU A 194 -13.04 -6.11 3.59
C GLU A 194 -11.92 -6.31 4.61
N ALA A 195 -11.48 -7.55 4.76
CA ALA A 195 -10.58 -7.94 5.86
C ALA A 195 -9.14 -7.46 5.67
N THR A 196 -8.61 -7.50 4.44
CA THR A 196 -7.18 -7.23 4.21
C THR A 196 -6.85 -5.75 4.41
N ALA A 197 -7.62 -4.86 3.82
CA ALA A 197 -7.47 -3.42 4.01
C ALA A 197 -7.71 -3.01 5.48
N SER A 198 -8.74 -3.59 6.12
CA SER A 198 -9.03 -3.34 7.52
C SER A 198 -7.87 -3.74 8.44
N SER A 199 -7.19 -4.86 8.15
CA SER A 199 -5.99 -5.29 8.88
C SER A 199 -4.82 -4.33 8.67
N MET A 200 -4.60 -3.87 7.43
CA MET A 200 -3.57 -2.88 7.11
C MET A 200 -3.79 -1.55 7.83
N PHE A 201 -5.01 -1.04 7.81
CA PHE A 201 -5.33 0.22 8.49
C PHE A 201 -5.22 0.09 10.02
N ALA A 202 -5.69 -1.01 10.60
CA ALA A 202 -5.50 -1.28 12.03
C ALA A 202 -4.02 -1.34 12.42
N TYR A 203 -3.20 -2.02 11.63
CA TYR A 203 -1.74 -2.06 11.79
C TYR A 203 -1.13 -0.66 11.75
N CYS A 204 -1.47 0.13 10.73
CA CYS A 204 -0.95 1.50 10.56
C CYS A 204 -1.34 2.41 11.73
N LEU A 205 -2.60 2.35 12.19
CA LEU A 205 -3.09 3.13 13.34
C LEU A 205 -2.35 2.78 14.62
N LEU A 206 -2.26 1.49 14.94
CA LEU A 206 -1.63 1.01 16.17
C LEU A 206 -0.11 1.20 16.17
N LYS A 207 0.56 0.92 15.05
CA LYS A 207 1.99 1.15 14.91
C LYS A 207 2.32 2.64 14.89
N GLY A 208 1.56 3.44 14.14
CA GLY A 208 1.77 4.89 14.06
C GLY A 208 1.65 5.57 15.42
N HIS A 209 0.66 5.18 16.24
CA HIS A 209 0.56 5.66 17.62
C HIS A 209 1.74 5.19 18.49
N ARG A 210 2.07 3.90 18.46
CA ARG A 210 3.20 3.35 19.25
C ARG A 210 4.52 4.03 18.95
N MET A 211 4.75 4.43 17.68
CA MET A 211 5.97 5.10 17.23
C MET A 211 5.93 6.63 17.44
N GLY A 212 4.82 7.17 17.97
CA GLY A 212 4.66 8.61 18.21
C GLY A 212 4.36 9.43 16.96
N TYR A 213 3.99 8.81 15.84
CA TYR A 213 3.59 9.51 14.62
C TYR A 213 2.13 9.97 14.66
N LEU A 214 1.29 9.31 15.44
CA LEU A 214 -0.14 9.56 15.58
C LEU A 214 -0.51 9.80 17.05
N ASP A 215 -1.50 10.65 17.32
CA ASP A 215 -2.01 10.95 18.65
C ASP A 215 -3.04 9.90 19.17
N ASP A 216 -3.53 10.09 20.40
CA ASP A 216 -4.39 9.13 21.10
C ASP A 216 -5.73 8.84 20.40
N LYS A 217 -6.27 9.78 19.61
CA LYS A 217 -7.52 9.54 18.85
C LYS A 217 -7.36 8.41 17.83
N PHE A 218 -6.16 8.27 17.27
CA PHE A 218 -5.85 7.17 16.33
C PHE A 218 -5.67 5.83 17.04
N LEU A 219 -5.20 5.83 18.30
CA LEU A 219 -5.18 4.61 19.11
C LEU A 219 -6.59 4.07 19.34
N GLU A 220 -7.54 4.94 19.68
CA GLU A 220 -8.95 4.54 19.87
C GLU A 220 -9.54 3.93 18.58
N ALA A 221 -9.30 4.57 17.42
CA ALA A 221 -9.71 4.05 16.12
C ALA A 221 -9.05 2.70 15.80
N GLY A 222 -7.75 2.55 16.09
CA GLY A 222 -7.01 1.30 15.89
C GLY A 222 -7.52 0.15 16.78
N ILE A 223 -7.81 0.43 18.05
CA ILE A 223 -8.40 -0.55 18.97
C ILE A 223 -9.81 -0.95 18.51
N LYS A 224 -10.62 0.01 18.06
CA LYS A 224 -11.95 -0.24 17.50
C LYS A 224 -11.84 -1.13 16.26
N ALA A 225 -10.89 -0.83 15.36
CA ALA A 225 -10.62 -1.64 14.16
C ALA A 225 -10.21 -3.07 14.52
N TYR A 226 -9.27 -3.25 15.44
CA TYR A 226 -8.85 -4.59 15.88
C TYR A 226 -10.01 -5.44 16.43
N LYS A 227 -10.86 -4.84 17.28
CA LYS A 227 -12.07 -5.51 17.78
C LYS A 227 -13.05 -5.83 16.66
N GLY A 228 -13.21 -4.91 15.70
CA GLY A 228 -14.04 -5.11 14.51
C GLY A 228 -13.53 -6.26 13.64
N ILE A 229 -12.23 -6.34 13.39
CA ILE A 229 -11.59 -7.43 12.64
C ILE A 229 -11.91 -8.78 13.28
N ILE A 230 -11.74 -8.91 14.60
CA ILE A 230 -12.06 -10.15 15.32
C ILE A 230 -13.53 -10.52 15.16
N LYS A 231 -14.43 -9.54 15.29
CA LYS A 231 -15.87 -9.76 15.23
C LYS A 231 -16.38 -10.09 13.83
N GLU A 232 -15.92 -9.35 12.82
CA GLU A 232 -16.49 -9.38 11.47
C GLU A 232 -15.82 -10.42 10.55
N PHE A 233 -14.54 -10.75 10.81
CA PHE A 233 -13.72 -11.53 9.88
C PHE A 233 -13.19 -12.83 10.46
N VAL A 234 -13.02 -12.94 11.80
CA VAL A 234 -12.50 -14.16 12.39
C VAL A 234 -13.64 -15.14 12.65
N LYS A 235 -13.55 -16.30 11.99
CA LYS A 235 -14.53 -17.39 12.09
C LYS A 235 -13.90 -18.61 12.72
N GLN A 236 -14.50 -19.13 13.78
CA GLN A 236 -14.16 -20.44 14.32
C GLN A 236 -14.88 -21.53 13.50
N ASN A 237 -14.14 -22.49 12.98
CA ASN A 237 -14.66 -23.62 12.22
C ASN A 237 -15.06 -24.78 13.13
N ALA A 238 -15.95 -25.66 12.64
CA ALA A 238 -16.42 -26.82 13.39
C ALA A 238 -15.31 -27.81 13.81
N ASN A 239 -14.20 -27.84 13.08
CA ASN A 239 -13.02 -28.67 13.39
C ASN A 239 -12.05 -27.99 14.38
N GLY A 240 -12.40 -26.84 14.96
CA GLY A 240 -11.57 -26.10 15.91
C GLY A 240 -10.51 -25.18 15.28
N THR A 241 -10.37 -25.14 13.95
CA THR A 241 -9.49 -24.16 13.27
C THR A 241 -10.14 -22.79 13.19
N ILE A 242 -9.33 -21.77 12.86
CA ILE A 242 -9.80 -20.39 12.66
C ILE A 242 -9.62 -20.04 11.18
N SER A 243 -10.57 -19.30 10.63
CA SER A 243 -10.46 -18.69 9.31
C SER A 243 -10.59 -17.19 9.40
N LEU A 244 -9.81 -16.47 8.60
CA LEU A 244 -10.03 -15.06 8.28
C LEU A 244 -10.92 -15.01 7.03
N THR A 245 -12.10 -14.42 7.15
CA THR A 245 -13.11 -14.37 6.07
C THR A 245 -13.15 -13.01 5.40
N LYS A 246 -13.88 -12.90 4.29
CA LYS A 246 -14.12 -11.64 3.56
C LYS A 246 -12.84 -10.95 3.06
N CYS A 247 -11.87 -11.70 2.60
CA CYS A 247 -10.70 -11.14 1.92
C CYS A 247 -10.99 -10.99 0.43
N CYS A 248 -10.88 -9.81 -0.14
CA CYS A 248 -10.82 -9.63 -1.59
C CYS A 248 -9.64 -10.44 -2.16
N GLU A 249 -9.88 -11.31 -3.14
CA GLU A 249 -8.81 -12.14 -3.69
C GLU A 249 -7.77 -11.28 -4.40
N VAL A 250 -8.21 -10.48 -5.35
CA VAL A 250 -7.34 -9.54 -6.08
C VAL A 250 -8.20 -8.49 -6.77
N SER A 251 -7.73 -7.25 -6.81
CA SER A 251 -8.25 -6.22 -7.70
C SER A 251 -7.09 -5.51 -8.37
N GLY A 252 -7.34 -4.98 -9.54
CA GLY A 252 -6.32 -4.26 -10.31
C GLY A 252 -6.95 -3.45 -11.42
N LEU A 253 -6.13 -2.75 -12.17
CA LEU A 253 -6.53 -1.98 -13.34
C LEU A 253 -5.90 -2.63 -14.56
N GLY A 254 -6.71 -2.86 -15.57
CA GLY A 254 -6.27 -3.67 -16.68
C GLY A 254 -5.28 -2.99 -17.61
N PRO A 255 -4.40 -3.78 -18.24
CA PRO A 255 -3.82 -3.39 -19.50
C PRO A 255 -4.90 -3.42 -20.60
N GLU A 256 -4.64 -2.80 -21.73
CA GLU A 256 -5.61 -2.65 -22.84
C GLU A 256 -6.30 -3.95 -23.27
N ASN A 257 -5.59 -5.08 -23.17
CA ASN A 257 -6.14 -6.40 -23.52
C ASN A 257 -7.01 -7.04 -22.43
N LYS A 258 -7.25 -6.34 -21.32
CA LYS A 258 -8.14 -6.76 -20.22
C LYS A 258 -9.13 -5.64 -19.84
N PRO A 259 -10.00 -5.20 -20.76
CA PRO A 259 -10.84 -4.03 -20.55
C PRO A 259 -11.92 -4.19 -19.46
N HIS A 260 -12.14 -5.41 -18.96
CA HIS A 260 -13.04 -5.65 -17.82
C HIS A 260 -12.46 -5.20 -16.47
N LEU A 261 -11.13 -5.00 -16.40
CA LEU A 261 -10.46 -4.47 -15.21
C LEU A 261 -10.45 -2.94 -15.28
N ASP A 262 -11.64 -2.32 -15.30
CA ASP A 262 -11.81 -0.91 -15.62
C ASP A 262 -11.85 0.03 -14.40
N GLY A 263 -11.70 -0.51 -13.20
CA GLY A 263 -11.71 0.27 -11.97
C GLY A 263 -13.07 0.84 -11.60
N SER A 264 -14.15 0.42 -12.26
CA SER A 264 -15.52 0.76 -11.87
C SER A 264 -15.92 0.06 -10.57
N PHE A 265 -16.95 0.57 -9.91
CA PHE A 265 -17.51 -0.10 -8.73
C PHE A 265 -18.03 -1.51 -9.08
N GLU A 266 -18.68 -1.66 -10.22
CA GLU A 266 -19.15 -2.93 -10.76
C GLU A 266 -18.01 -3.95 -10.91
N TYR A 267 -16.86 -3.50 -11.40
CA TYR A 267 -15.67 -4.35 -11.51
C TYR A 267 -15.20 -4.81 -10.12
N TYR A 268 -15.01 -3.90 -9.17
CA TYR A 268 -14.57 -4.28 -7.81
C TYR A 268 -15.52 -5.27 -7.16
N MET A 269 -16.84 -5.10 -7.34
CA MET A 269 -17.83 -6.02 -6.78
C MET A 269 -17.93 -7.35 -7.54
N SER A 270 -17.32 -7.47 -8.71
CA SER A 270 -17.25 -8.73 -9.49
C SER A 270 -16.07 -9.61 -9.08
N GLU A 271 -15.10 -9.08 -8.35
CA GLU A 271 -13.94 -9.82 -7.91
C GLU A 271 -14.27 -10.83 -6.80
N ASN A 272 -13.54 -11.93 -6.78
CA ASN A 272 -13.77 -12.99 -5.80
C ASN A 272 -13.44 -12.54 -4.37
N VAL A 273 -14.32 -12.91 -3.47
CA VAL A 273 -14.08 -12.83 -2.01
C VAL A 273 -13.77 -14.23 -1.49
N ARG A 274 -12.68 -14.38 -0.75
CA ARG A 274 -12.22 -15.69 -0.26
C ARG A 274 -11.79 -15.65 1.20
N ASP A 275 -11.67 -16.84 1.79
CA ASP A 275 -11.16 -17.01 3.15
C ASP A 275 -9.64 -17.26 3.13
N ASN A 276 -8.97 -16.84 4.21
CA ASN A 276 -7.56 -17.14 4.48
C ASN A 276 -6.59 -16.63 3.39
N ASP A 277 -6.87 -15.47 2.82
CA ASP A 277 -5.92 -14.82 1.93
C ASP A 277 -4.72 -14.30 2.74
N PRO A 278 -3.48 -14.64 2.37
CA PRO A 278 -2.28 -14.25 3.12
C PRO A 278 -2.05 -12.73 3.19
N LYS A 279 -2.71 -11.95 2.35
CA LYS A 279 -2.64 -10.48 2.41
C LYS A 279 -3.38 -9.87 3.62
N GLY A 280 -4.22 -10.65 4.29
CA GLY A 280 -4.97 -10.22 5.47
C GLY A 280 -4.42 -10.74 6.81
N ILE A 281 -3.35 -11.53 6.76
CA ILE A 281 -2.77 -12.20 7.94
C ILE A 281 -1.54 -11.46 8.45
#